data_281184060a91dab58acd107fb24dff19
#
_entry.id   281184060a91dab58acd107fb24dff19
#
_cell.length_a   1.000
_cell.length_b   1.000
_cell.length_c   1.000
_cell.angle_alpha   90.00
_cell.angle_beta   90.00
_cell.angle_gamma   90.00
#
_symmetry.space_group_name_H-M   'P 1'
#
loop_
_entity.id
_entity.type
_entity.pdbx_description
1 polymer ?
#
loop_
_entity_poly.entity_id
_entity_poly.type
_entity_poly.pdbx_seq_one_letter_code
_entity_poly.pdbx_strand_id
1 'polypeptide(L)'
;MSDPCYLPATEALRLFREKSLSPVDLMEAVIARAEEVEPAVNALCFTFFDEALDAARKAEDAYMGHGEEPGPLTGVPVALKEEMPIAGRPWQLGSLVHQHDVADHTGILAERVLAAGGIVHARTTTPEFSCAAFTHSRLWGVTRNPWNPEYAVGGSSGGSGAALASGTATLASGSDIGGSIRIPAAFNGVVGFKPPYGRVPEEAPYSLDQYCHEGPLARTVADCALFENVIAGPDPRDLVCLAPKLEIPDRLDEVRGMKVALVVAPGDWPVDPDVAANTRAAGEALREAGALVDEVPLEVRMHDVVRAMLVHFGAIFGADIMSEVEAHRELLTPYAVAMAERSVAAYREIGFAEGLRLEAKILGAIGHVLADHEVLLLPTLVTRGFAAGDDYVDHGLTVGGVELPEYFQAMLTPLFNIASRCPVLNVPSGFADNGVPTGLQIVGRPYEDVSVFRAGAALEHLWPWLDEPERRPLQGTVS
;
A
#
# COMPACT_ATOMS: atom_id res chain seq x y z
N MET A 1 12.22 -13.66 -24.15
CA MET A 1 11.58 -12.43 -23.66
C MET A 1 11.19 -12.69 -22.22
N SER A 2 11.36 -11.73 -21.34
CA SER A 2 10.83 -11.80 -19.97
C SER A 2 9.32 -11.93 -20.04
N ASP A 3 8.71 -12.60 -19.06
CA ASP A 3 7.26 -12.76 -18.93
C ASP A 3 6.57 -11.38 -18.90
N PRO A 4 5.67 -11.04 -19.85
CA PRO A 4 5.04 -9.73 -19.93
C PRO A 4 4.30 -9.34 -18.65
N CYS A 5 3.73 -10.31 -17.91
CA CYS A 5 2.98 -10.07 -16.68
C CYS A 5 3.82 -9.44 -15.55
N TYR A 6 5.15 -9.64 -15.59
CA TYR A 6 6.09 -9.12 -14.62
C TYR A 6 6.97 -7.97 -15.16
N LEU A 7 6.69 -7.52 -16.38
CA LEU A 7 7.42 -6.40 -16.96
C LEU A 7 7.12 -5.11 -16.15
N PRO A 8 8.14 -4.34 -15.74
CA PRO A 8 7.92 -3.01 -15.15
C PRO A 8 7.13 -2.09 -16.09
N ALA A 9 6.30 -1.21 -15.53
CA ALA A 9 5.53 -0.23 -16.31
C ALA A 9 6.45 0.69 -17.11
N THR A 10 7.54 1.16 -16.51
CA THR A 10 8.56 1.99 -17.14
C THR A 10 9.20 1.30 -18.35
N GLU A 11 9.49 0.02 -18.25
CA GLU A 11 10.02 -0.78 -19.36
C GLU A 11 8.96 -1.06 -20.43
N ALA A 12 7.72 -1.38 -20.04
CA ALA A 12 6.60 -1.55 -20.99
C ALA A 12 6.40 -0.28 -21.84
N LEU A 13 6.36 0.89 -21.21
CA LEU A 13 6.23 2.18 -21.87
C LEU A 13 7.40 2.47 -22.83
N ARG A 14 8.64 2.07 -22.49
CA ARG A 14 9.80 2.16 -23.38
C ARG A 14 9.61 1.28 -24.60
N LEU A 15 9.22 0.01 -24.40
CA LEU A 15 9.01 -0.94 -25.48
C LEU A 15 7.83 -0.57 -26.39
N PHE A 16 6.76 0.04 -25.86
CA PHE A 16 5.66 0.59 -26.65
C PHE A 16 6.14 1.71 -27.59
N ARG A 17 6.96 2.66 -27.09
CA ARG A 17 7.55 3.73 -27.90
C ARG A 17 8.49 3.18 -28.99
N GLU A 18 9.21 2.13 -28.69
CA GLU A 18 10.09 1.43 -29.63
C GLU A 18 9.34 0.49 -30.58
N LYS A 19 8.03 0.28 -30.38
CA LYS A 19 7.18 -0.67 -31.13
C LYS A 19 7.67 -2.10 -31.05
N SER A 20 8.34 -2.47 -29.95
CA SER A 20 8.86 -3.81 -29.68
C SER A 20 7.90 -4.66 -28.84
N LEU A 21 6.88 -4.02 -28.25
CA LEU A 21 5.78 -4.63 -27.54
C LEU A 21 4.52 -3.82 -27.87
N SER A 22 3.37 -4.48 -28.02
CA SER A 22 2.07 -3.81 -28.14
C SER A 22 1.41 -3.67 -26.77
N PRO A 23 0.69 -2.55 -26.49
CA PRO A 23 -0.25 -2.48 -25.38
C PRO A 23 -1.27 -3.61 -25.37
N VAL A 24 -1.69 -4.12 -26.54
CA VAL A 24 -2.62 -5.24 -26.69
C VAL A 24 -1.97 -6.53 -26.18
N ASP A 25 -0.73 -6.84 -26.61
CA ASP A 25 0.00 -8.04 -26.16
C ASP A 25 0.18 -8.06 -24.63
N LEU A 26 0.50 -6.90 -24.03
CA LEU A 26 0.62 -6.79 -22.58
C LEU A 26 -0.72 -7.01 -21.87
N MET A 27 -1.80 -6.39 -22.38
CA MET A 27 -3.13 -6.52 -21.79
C MET A 27 -3.64 -7.97 -21.89
N GLU A 28 -3.47 -8.63 -23.06
CA GLU A 28 -3.83 -10.04 -23.24
C GLU A 28 -3.06 -10.95 -22.26
N ALA A 29 -1.76 -10.72 -22.06
CA ALA A 29 -0.98 -11.47 -21.09
C ALA A 29 -1.49 -11.28 -19.65
N VAL A 30 -1.75 -10.04 -19.23
CA VAL A 30 -2.28 -9.72 -17.89
C VAL A 30 -3.65 -10.34 -17.66
N ILE A 31 -4.54 -10.30 -18.66
CA ILE A 31 -5.88 -10.93 -18.60
C ILE A 31 -5.74 -12.47 -18.48
N ALA A 32 -4.94 -13.09 -19.33
CA ALA A 32 -4.73 -14.54 -19.29
C ALA A 32 -4.16 -14.98 -17.92
N ARG A 33 -3.24 -14.19 -17.35
CA ARG A 33 -2.70 -14.45 -16.03
C ARG A 33 -3.76 -14.28 -14.94
N ALA A 34 -4.65 -13.27 -15.04
CA ALA A 34 -5.74 -13.09 -14.10
C ALA A 34 -6.71 -14.29 -14.15
N GLU A 35 -7.11 -14.75 -15.33
CA GLU A 35 -7.96 -15.94 -15.49
C GLU A 35 -7.34 -17.21 -14.90
N GLU A 36 -6.00 -17.35 -14.95
CA GLU A 36 -5.26 -18.47 -14.40
C GLU A 36 -5.24 -18.46 -12.85
N VAL A 37 -4.94 -17.30 -12.23
CA VAL A 37 -4.57 -17.25 -10.80
C VAL A 37 -5.68 -16.76 -9.88
N GLU A 38 -6.65 -16.01 -10.38
CA GLU A 38 -7.73 -15.44 -9.55
C GLU A 38 -8.55 -16.50 -8.79
N PRO A 39 -8.80 -17.72 -9.33
CA PRO A 39 -9.47 -18.76 -8.56
C PRO A 39 -8.75 -19.15 -7.25
N ALA A 40 -7.44 -18.93 -7.17
CA ALA A 40 -6.63 -19.23 -5.98
C ALA A 40 -6.38 -18.01 -5.10
N VAL A 41 -6.25 -16.82 -5.70
CA VAL A 41 -5.85 -15.59 -5.02
C VAL A 41 -7.05 -14.75 -4.58
N ASN A 42 -8.04 -14.58 -5.46
CA ASN A 42 -9.23 -13.75 -5.25
C ASN A 42 -8.87 -12.29 -4.92
N ALA A 43 -8.04 -11.69 -5.76
CA ALA A 43 -7.58 -10.29 -5.61
C ALA A 43 -8.47 -9.27 -6.35
N LEU A 44 -9.20 -9.71 -7.39
CA LEU A 44 -10.00 -8.86 -8.26
C LEU A 44 -11.49 -9.05 -8.00
N CYS A 45 -12.19 -8.00 -7.51
CA CYS A 45 -13.63 -8.06 -7.28
C CYS A 45 -14.48 -7.70 -8.52
N PHE A 46 -13.93 -6.88 -9.42
CA PHE A 46 -14.55 -6.56 -10.72
C PHE A 46 -13.48 -6.52 -11.80
N THR A 47 -13.85 -7.01 -13.00
CA THR A 47 -12.99 -7.01 -14.18
C THR A 47 -13.71 -6.34 -15.36
N PHE A 48 -12.95 -5.64 -16.19
CA PHE A 48 -13.43 -4.89 -17.37
C PHE A 48 -12.59 -5.27 -18.59
N PHE A 49 -12.35 -6.57 -18.78
CA PHE A 49 -11.36 -7.09 -19.73
C PHE A 49 -11.66 -6.73 -21.19
N ASP A 50 -12.92 -6.83 -21.62
CA ASP A 50 -13.30 -6.45 -23.00
C ASP A 50 -13.05 -4.97 -23.26
N GLU A 51 -13.44 -4.10 -22.32
CA GLU A 51 -13.22 -2.66 -22.42
C GLU A 51 -11.71 -2.32 -22.35
N ALA A 52 -10.96 -3.06 -21.55
CA ALA A 52 -9.51 -2.90 -21.45
C ALA A 52 -8.78 -3.28 -22.74
N LEU A 53 -9.21 -4.32 -23.43
CA LEU A 53 -8.67 -4.70 -24.74
C LEU A 53 -9.00 -3.64 -25.80
N ASP A 54 -10.21 -3.08 -25.78
CA ASP A 54 -10.57 -1.98 -26.69
C ASP A 54 -9.75 -0.70 -26.41
N ALA A 55 -9.47 -0.42 -25.14
CA ALA A 55 -8.59 0.69 -24.76
C ALA A 55 -7.13 0.42 -25.16
N ALA A 56 -6.66 -0.82 -25.02
CA ALA A 56 -5.32 -1.22 -25.44
C ALA A 56 -5.08 -1.07 -26.95
N ARG A 57 -6.10 -1.40 -27.79
CA ARG A 57 -6.05 -1.18 -29.24
C ARG A 57 -5.92 0.32 -29.57
N LYS A 58 -6.67 1.18 -28.87
CA LYS A 58 -6.56 2.64 -29.04
C LYS A 58 -5.18 3.16 -28.62
N ALA A 59 -4.61 2.60 -27.55
CA ALA A 59 -3.26 2.93 -27.13
C ALA A 59 -2.20 2.49 -28.16
N GLU A 60 -2.37 1.31 -28.76
CA GLU A 60 -1.51 0.84 -29.85
C GLU A 60 -1.57 1.79 -31.05
N ASP A 61 -2.77 2.20 -31.48
CA ASP A 61 -2.97 3.16 -32.56
C ASP A 61 -2.25 4.49 -32.27
N ALA A 62 -2.28 4.98 -31.01
CA ALA A 62 -1.58 6.20 -30.61
C ALA A 62 -0.05 6.05 -30.79
N TYR A 63 0.55 4.93 -30.36
CA TYR A 63 1.98 4.66 -30.58
C TYR A 63 2.34 4.46 -32.05
N MET A 64 1.40 4.06 -32.89
CA MET A 64 1.58 3.98 -34.34
C MET A 64 1.45 5.35 -35.04
N GLY A 65 1.12 6.39 -34.29
CA GLY A 65 0.94 7.75 -34.80
C GLY A 65 -0.47 8.01 -35.36
N HIS A 66 -1.41 7.17 -34.98
CA HIS A 66 -2.84 7.29 -35.31
C HIS A 66 -3.61 7.73 -34.06
N GLY A 67 -4.02 8.97 -33.92
CA GLY A 67 -4.78 9.47 -32.79
C GLY A 67 -4.05 10.49 -31.93
N GLU A 68 -4.36 10.51 -30.63
CA GLU A 68 -3.74 11.41 -29.65
C GLU A 68 -2.33 10.95 -29.29
N GLU A 69 -1.47 11.93 -28.93
CA GLU A 69 -0.11 11.63 -28.48
C GLU A 69 -0.13 10.83 -27.17
N PRO A 70 0.69 9.76 -27.04
CA PRO A 70 0.68 8.94 -25.83
C PRO A 70 1.05 9.72 -24.56
N GLY A 71 0.18 9.66 -23.55
CA GLY A 71 0.42 10.19 -22.23
C GLY A 71 1.36 9.29 -21.39
N PRO A 72 1.63 9.67 -20.13
CA PRO A 72 2.62 9.00 -19.27
C PRO A 72 2.28 7.55 -18.90
N LEU A 73 1.00 7.14 -18.94
CA LEU A 73 0.57 5.77 -18.64
C LEU A 73 -0.15 5.10 -19.83
N THR A 74 -0.10 5.67 -21.03
CA THR A 74 -0.85 5.15 -22.19
C THR A 74 -0.55 3.68 -22.45
N GLY A 75 -1.59 2.84 -22.33
CA GLY A 75 -1.51 1.41 -22.58
C GLY A 75 -1.11 0.54 -21.37
N VAL A 76 -0.82 1.14 -20.22
CA VAL A 76 -0.43 0.39 -19.01
C VAL A 76 -1.66 -0.16 -18.29
N PRO A 77 -1.72 -1.48 -17.99
CA PRO A 77 -2.76 -2.07 -17.15
C PRO A 77 -2.67 -1.58 -15.70
N VAL A 78 -3.73 -0.93 -15.21
CA VAL A 78 -3.82 -0.41 -13.83
C VAL A 78 -5.00 -1.07 -13.12
N ALA A 79 -4.78 -1.58 -11.91
CA ALA A 79 -5.84 -2.04 -11.04
C ALA A 79 -6.11 -1.00 -9.94
N LEU A 80 -7.36 -0.57 -9.80
CA LEU A 80 -7.73 0.42 -8.79
C LEU A 80 -8.44 -0.25 -7.60
N LYS A 81 -8.03 0.12 -6.39
CA LYS A 81 -8.70 -0.32 -5.15
C LYS A 81 -10.19 0.03 -5.22
N GLU A 82 -11.05 -0.88 -4.79
CA GLU A 82 -12.48 -0.72 -5.04
C GLU A 82 -13.14 0.40 -4.23
N GLU A 83 -12.54 0.85 -3.15
CA GLU A 83 -13.04 2.01 -2.40
C GLU A 83 -13.00 3.33 -3.19
N MET A 84 -12.18 3.43 -4.26
CA MET A 84 -12.09 4.62 -5.10
C MET A 84 -13.26 4.66 -6.08
N PRO A 85 -14.13 5.69 -6.08
CA PRO A 85 -15.28 5.72 -6.96
C PRO A 85 -14.89 5.89 -8.43
N ILE A 86 -15.63 5.24 -9.33
CA ILE A 86 -15.60 5.46 -10.78
C ILE A 86 -17.05 5.56 -11.25
N ALA A 87 -17.44 6.68 -11.82
CA ALA A 87 -18.80 6.94 -12.25
C ALA A 87 -19.42 5.80 -13.07
N GLY A 88 -20.59 5.33 -12.67
CA GLY A 88 -21.31 4.23 -13.33
C GLY A 88 -20.77 2.83 -13.03
N ARG A 89 -19.76 2.68 -12.16
CA ARG A 89 -19.22 1.38 -11.73
C ARG A 89 -19.68 1.03 -10.33
N PRO A 90 -19.71 -0.28 -9.95
CA PRO A 90 -19.96 -0.69 -8.58
C PRO A 90 -19.02 -0.01 -7.60
N TRP A 91 -19.57 0.41 -6.46
CA TRP A 91 -18.83 1.03 -5.36
C TRP A 91 -19.39 0.51 -4.04
N GLN A 92 -18.86 -0.61 -3.59
CA GLN A 92 -19.49 -1.48 -2.59
C GLN A 92 -18.73 -1.55 -1.26
N LEU A 93 -17.51 -1.04 -1.20
CA LEU A 93 -16.68 -0.94 0.00
C LEU A 93 -16.49 -2.28 0.75
N GLY A 94 -16.56 -3.42 0.01
CA GLY A 94 -16.49 -4.75 0.60
C GLY A 94 -17.68 -5.14 1.49
N SER A 95 -18.76 -4.36 1.51
CA SER A 95 -19.89 -4.50 2.44
C SER A 95 -21.16 -5.02 1.78
N LEU A 96 -21.87 -5.92 2.46
CA LEU A 96 -23.22 -6.33 2.06
C LEU A 96 -24.24 -5.17 2.14
N VAL A 97 -23.96 -4.15 2.95
CA VAL A 97 -24.80 -2.94 3.04
C VAL A 97 -24.82 -2.21 1.71
N HIS A 98 -23.67 -2.10 1.06
CA HIS A 98 -23.47 -1.37 -0.19
C HIS A 98 -23.43 -2.25 -1.44
N GLN A 99 -23.87 -3.53 -1.35
CA GLN A 99 -23.72 -4.51 -2.43
C GLN A 99 -24.40 -4.14 -3.77
N HIS A 100 -25.26 -3.13 -3.79
CA HIS A 100 -25.95 -2.64 -4.98
C HIS A 100 -25.59 -1.20 -5.36
N ASP A 101 -24.64 -0.59 -4.65
CA ASP A 101 -24.29 0.80 -4.85
C ASP A 101 -23.40 0.97 -6.09
N VAL A 102 -23.64 2.08 -6.77
CA VAL A 102 -22.94 2.49 -7.99
C VAL A 102 -22.47 3.93 -7.79
N ALA A 103 -21.21 4.19 -8.09
CA ALA A 103 -20.66 5.53 -7.96
C ALA A 103 -21.30 6.51 -8.95
N ASP A 104 -21.65 7.69 -8.49
CA ASP A 104 -22.20 8.79 -9.27
C ASP A 104 -21.13 9.76 -9.81
N HIS A 105 -19.89 9.62 -9.35
CA HIS A 105 -18.74 10.43 -9.76
C HIS A 105 -17.48 9.57 -9.89
N THR A 106 -16.43 10.17 -10.45
CA THR A 106 -15.09 9.56 -10.51
C THR A 106 -14.15 10.30 -9.57
N GLY A 107 -13.48 9.57 -8.68
CA GLY A 107 -12.54 10.12 -7.72
C GLY A 107 -11.29 10.70 -8.39
N ILE A 108 -10.65 11.65 -7.71
CA ILE A 108 -9.53 12.45 -8.27
C ILE A 108 -8.39 11.57 -8.77
N LEU A 109 -7.99 10.55 -7.99
CA LEU A 109 -6.93 9.63 -8.39
C LEU A 109 -7.29 8.86 -9.66
N ALA A 110 -8.52 8.32 -9.73
CA ALA A 110 -9.00 7.58 -10.89
C ALA A 110 -9.08 8.46 -12.14
N GLU A 111 -9.53 9.72 -12.02
CA GLU A 111 -9.52 10.69 -13.12
C GLU A 111 -8.10 10.93 -13.65
N ARG A 112 -7.11 11.08 -12.77
CA ARG A 112 -5.70 11.30 -13.16
C ARG A 112 -5.11 10.10 -13.87
N VAL A 113 -5.41 8.88 -13.40
CA VAL A 113 -4.98 7.65 -14.07
C VAL A 113 -5.55 7.55 -15.47
N LEU A 114 -6.85 7.79 -15.63
CA LEU A 114 -7.54 7.75 -16.93
C LEU A 114 -7.02 8.85 -17.87
N ALA A 115 -6.85 10.08 -17.37
CA ALA A 115 -6.30 11.20 -18.14
C ALA A 115 -4.85 10.97 -18.57
N ALA A 116 -4.07 10.22 -17.80
CA ALA A 116 -2.71 9.82 -18.14
C ALA A 116 -2.63 8.69 -19.19
N GLY A 117 -3.78 8.12 -19.61
CA GLY A 117 -3.88 7.02 -20.56
C GLY A 117 -3.73 5.63 -19.93
N GLY A 118 -3.75 5.52 -18.60
CA GLY A 118 -3.77 4.24 -17.90
C GLY A 118 -5.08 3.49 -18.16
N ILE A 119 -4.98 2.17 -18.33
CA ILE A 119 -6.14 1.32 -18.62
C ILE A 119 -6.59 0.62 -17.34
N VAL A 120 -7.73 1.07 -16.79
CA VAL A 120 -8.33 0.41 -15.61
C VAL A 120 -9.02 -0.87 -16.06
N HIS A 121 -8.30 -2.00 -15.92
CA HIS A 121 -8.80 -3.32 -16.35
C HIS A 121 -9.52 -4.09 -15.24
N ALA A 122 -9.31 -3.71 -13.97
CA ALA A 122 -9.90 -4.38 -12.82
C ALA A 122 -10.01 -3.47 -11.59
N ARG A 123 -10.86 -3.89 -10.64
CA ARG A 123 -10.95 -3.35 -9.29
C ARG A 123 -10.47 -4.39 -8.29
N THR A 124 -9.68 -3.97 -7.31
CA THR A 124 -9.07 -4.88 -6.34
C THR A 124 -9.87 -4.95 -5.04
N THR A 125 -9.86 -6.12 -4.41
CA THR A 125 -10.52 -6.37 -3.13
C THR A 125 -9.96 -5.53 -2.00
N THR A 126 -10.83 -5.20 -1.05
CA THR A 126 -10.52 -4.55 0.24
C THR A 126 -11.32 -5.28 1.34
N PRO A 127 -10.93 -5.22 2.61
CA PRO A 127 -11.83 -5.59 3.69
C PRO A 127 -13.02 -4.62 3.75
N GLU A 128 -14.08 -5.02 4.40
CA GLU A 128 -15.25 -4.17 4.59
C GLU A 128 -14.85 -2.81 5.17
N PHE A 129 -15.29 -1.72 4.51
CA PHE A 129 -14.96 -0.31 4.82
C PHE A 129 -13.46 -0.01 4.92
N SER A 130 -12.61 -0.83 4.31
CA SER A 130 -11.15 -0.69 4.40
C SER A 130 -10.58 -0.66 5.84
N CYS A 131 -11.29 -1.27 6.82
CA CYS A 131 -11.04 -1.07 8.24
C CYS A 131 -10.17 -2.15 8.92
N ALA A 132 -9.48 -3.01 8.16
CA ALA A 132 -8.62 -4.07 8.71
C ALA A 132 -7.25 -4.14 8.03
N ALA A 133 -6.26 -4.71 8.74
CA ALA A 133 -4.92 -4.97 8.22
C ALA A 133 -4.79 -6.31 7.45
N PHE A 134 -5.90 -6.94 7.12
CA PHE A 134 -6.04 -8.15 6.32
C PHE A 134 -7.22 -7.96 5.36
N THR A 135 -7.33 -8.79 4.30
CA THR A 135 -8.34 -8.58 3.26
C THR A 135 -9.25 -9.78 3.10
N HIS A 136 -10.44 -9.67 3.67
CA HIS A 136 -11.59 -10.52 3.41
C HIS A 136 -12.88 -9.77 3.75
N SER A 137 -13.99 -10.17 3.15
CA SER A 137 -15.31 -9.63 3.45
C SER A 137 -16.41 -10.68 3.24
N ARG A 138 -17.60 -10.41 3.74
CA ARG A 138 -18.76 -11.26 3.44
C ARG A 138 -19.18 -11.16 1.99
N LEU A 139 -18.88 -10.05 1.32
CA LEU A 139 -19.28 -9.81 -0.06
C LEU A 139 -18.36 -10.51 -1.05
N TRP A 140 -17.03 -10.47 -0.85
CA TRP A 140 -16.05 -10.96 -1.81
C TRP A 140 -15.26 -12.20 -1.35
N GLY A 141 -15.42 -12.62 -0.10
CA GLY A 141 -14.66 -13.73 0.48
C GLY A 141 -13.24 -13.33 0.88
N VAL A 142 -12.34 -14.30 0.90
CA VAL A 142 -10.96 -14.15 1.39
C VAL A 142 -10.00 -13.96 0.22
N THR A 143 -9.21 -12.89 0.25
CA THR A 143 -8.05 -12.72 -0.62
C THR A 143 -6.85 -13.41 0.01
N ARG A 144 -6.22 -14.34 -0.72
CA ARG A 144 -5.15 -15.20 -0.22
C ARG A 144 -3.79 -14.77 -0.71
N ASN A 145 -2.80 -14.90 0.17
CA ASN A 145 -1.44 -14.50 -0.14
C ASN A 145 -0.87 -15.40 -1.27
N PRO A 146 -0.37 -14.80 -2.37
CA PRO A 146 0.17 -15.55 -3.50
C PRO A 146 1.40 -16.40 -3.16
N TRP A 147 2.13 -16.06 -2.11
CA TRP A 147 3.32 -16.79 -1.65
C TRP A 147 2.96 -17.96 -0.74
N ASN A 148 1.97 -17.77 0.12
CA ASN A 148 1.44 -18.81 0.99
C ASN A 148 -0.06 -18.57 1.26
N PRO A 149 -0.97 -19.38 0.69
CA PRO A 149 -2.42 -19.16 0.76
C PRO A 149 -3.04 -19.36 2.15
N GLU A 150 -2.27 -19.86 3.12
CA GLU A 150 -2.71 -19.92 4.52
C GLU A 150 -2.65 -18.57 5.22
N TYR A 151 -1.97 -17.59 4.60
CA TYR A 151 -1.78 -16.25 5.13
C TYR A 151 -2.59 -15.21 4.36
N ALA A 152 -2.88 -14.11 5.05
CA ALA A 152 -3.54 -12.94 4.50
C ALA A 152 -2.54 -12.14 3.64
N VAL A 153 -3.08 -11.39 2.69
CA VAL A 153 -2.34 -10.47 1.81
C VAL A 153 -2.01 -9.13 2.47
N GLY A 154 -2.34 -8.98 3.76
CA GLY A 154 -2.38 -7.66 4.38
C GLY A 154 -3.63 -6.88 3.99
N GLY A 155 -3.73 -5.65 4.46
CA GLY A 155 -4.89 -4.78 4.24
C GLY A 155 -4.60 -3.31 4.60
N SER A 156 -5.49 -2.44 4.13
CA SER A 156 -6.74 -2.72 3.43
C SER A 156 -6.57 -2.85 1.90
N SER A 157 -5.50 -2.36 1.26
CA SER A 157 -5.26 -2.51 -0.19
C SER A 157 -4.69 -3.91 -0.54
N GLY A 158 -5.22 -4.97 0.09
CA GLY A 158 -4.66 -6.31 -0.05
C GLY A 158 -4.79 -6.89 -1.44
N GLY A 159 -5.93 -6.68 -2.11
CA GLY A 159 -6.10 -7.08 -3.50
C GLY A 159 -5.11 -6.40 -4.44
N SER A 160 -4.76 -5.12 -4.20
CA SER A 160 -3.77 -4.39 -4.99
C SER A 160 -2.36 -4.99 -4.85
N GLY A 161 -1.94 -5.29 -3.62
CA GLY A 161 -0.66 -5.97 -3.37
C GLY A 161 -0.60 -7.35 -4.02
N ALA A 162 -1.66 -8.15 -3.84
CA ALA A 162 -1.75 -9.50 -4.40
C ALA A 162 -1.78 -9.50 -5.94
N ALA A 163 -2.51 -8.58 -6.57
CA ALA A 163 -2.57 -8.45 -8.02
C ALA A 163 -1.19 -8.14 -8.63
N LEU A 164 -0.42 -7.25 -8.00
CA LEU A 164 0.96 -6.95 -8.43
C LEU A 164 1.87 -8.15 -8.28
N ALA A 165 1.85 -8.83 -7.14
CA ALA A 165 2.69 -9.99 -6.87
C ALA A 165 2.36 -11.16 -7.80
N SER A 166 1.08 -11.35 -8.15
CA SER A 166 0.60 -12.43 -9.04
C SER A 166 0.80 -12.10 -10.52
N GLY A 167 1.18 -10.88 -10.91
CA GLY A 167 1.30 -10.47 -12.31
C GLY A 167 -0.03 -10.15 -12.97
N THR A 168 -1.10 -9.94 -12.22
CA THR A 168 -2.45 -9.60 -12.76
C THR A 168 -2.71 -8.08 -12.84
N ALA A 169 -1.74 -7.27 -12.48
CA ALA A 169 -1.70 -5.84 -12.70
C ALA A 169 -0.26 -5.35 -12.88
N THR A 170 -0.08 -4.27 -13.63
CA THR A 170 1.25 -3.63 -13.78
C THR A 170 1.45 -2.54 -12.74
N LEU A 171 0.43 -1.73 -12.49
CA LEU A 171 0.36 -0.73 -11.44
C LEU A 171 -0.94 -0.92 -10.63
N ALA A 172 -0.95 -0.53 -9.36
CA ALA A 172 -2.16 -0.55 -8.56
C ALA A 172 -2.23 0.64 -7.59
N SER A 173 -3.45 1.10 -7.29
CA SER A 173 -3.68 2.13 -6.29
C SER A 173 -3.94 1.54 -4.91
N GLY A 174 -3.72 2.34 -3.88
CA GLY A 174 -4.10 2.05 -2.51
C GLY A 174 -4.38 3.31 -1.70
N SER A 175 -4.96 3.14 -0.53
CA SER A 175 -5.09 4.16 0.50
C SER A 175 -4.38 3.73 1.78
N ASP A 176 -4.08 4.66 2.69
CA ASP A 176 -3.32 4.37 3.91
C ASP A 176 -3.72 5.32 5.05
N ILE A 177 -4.59 4.86 5.95
CA ILE A 177 -4.96 5.56 7.18
C ILE A 177 -4.28 4.97 8.43
N GLY A 178 -3.79 3.74 8.33
CA GLY A 178 -3.10 3.01 9.41
C GLY A 178 -2.01 2.08 8.89
N GLY A 179 -1.71 2.12 7.59
CA GLY A 179 -0.74 1.22 6.95
C GLY A 179 -1.27 0.54 5.69
N SER A 180 -2.44 0.93 5.19
CA SER A 180 -3.16 0.15 4.18
C SER A 180 -2.53 0.12 2.78
N ILE A 181 -1.51 0.93 2.47
CA ILE A 181 -0.59 0.75 1.34
C ILE A 181 0.57 -0.16 1.75
N ARG A 182 1.21 0.15 2.87
CA ARG A 182 2.49 -0.41 3.31
C ARG A 182 2.37 -1.85 3.80
N ILE A 183 1.30 -2.19 4.52
CA ILE A 183 1.04 -3.54 5.02
C ILE A 183 0.87 -4.54 3.87
N PRO A 184 -0.04 -4.31 2.89
CA PRO A 184 -0.13 -5.22 1.74
C PRO A 184 1.14 -5.21 0.88
N ALA A 185 1.83 -4.09 0.72
CA ALA A 185 3.12 -4.07 0.04
C ALA A 185 4.14 -4.99 0.71
N ALA A 186 4.21 -4.98 2.05
CA ALA A 186 5.09 -5.86 2.83
C ALA A 186 4.77 -7.34 2.63
N PHE A 187 3.51 -7.76 2.84
CA PHE A 187 3.13 -9.17 2.79
C PHE A 187 3.05 -9.76 1.37
N ASN A 188 3.03 -8.92 0.34
CA ASN A 188 3.06 -9.38 -1.05
C ASN A 188 4.44 -9.23 -1.71
N GLY A 189 5.44 -8.66 -1.04
CA GLY A 189 6.78 -8.49 -1.58
C GLY A 189 6.83 -7.49 -2.73
N VAL A 190 6.09 -6.39 -2.63
CA VAL A 190 6.02 -5.30 -3.60
C VAL A 190 6.35 -3.96 -2.97
N VAL A 191 6.48 -2.93 -3.78
CA VAL A 191 6.73 -1.55 -3.34
C VAL A 191 5.41 -0.84 -3.10
N GLY A 192 5.30 -0.09 -1.99
CA GLY A 192 4.16 0.76 -1.71
C GLY A 192 4.60 2.08 -1.10
N PHE A 193 4.09 3.19 -1.59
CA PHE A 193 4.46 4.51 -1.11
C PHE A 193 3.28 5.19 -0.43
N LYS A 194 3.46 5.55 0.84
CA LYS A 194 2.59 6.47 1.55
C LYS A 194 3.16 7.88 1.38
N PRO A 195 2.57 8.72 0.52
CA PRO A 195 3.03 10.10 0.35
C PRO A 195 2.89 10.90 1.66
N PRO A 196 3.54 12.05 1.79
CA PRO A 196 3.20 13.02 2.82
C PRO A 196 1.76 13.54 2.66
N TYR A 197 1.10 13.85 3.77
CA TYR A 197 -0.23 14.44 3.76
C TYR A 197 -0.31 15.68 2.86
N GLY A 198 -1.31 15.70 1.96
CA GLY A 198 -1.52 16.73 0.97
C GLY A 198 -0.69 16.60 -0.31
N ARG A 199 0.12 15.53 -0.49
CA ARG A 199 0.89 15.31 -1.72
C ARG A 199 0.00 14.80 -2.85
N VAL A 200 -0.82 13.80 -2.57
CA VAL A 200 -1.88 13.29 -3.45
C VAL A 200 -3.21 13.84 -2.95
N PRO A 201 -4.04 14.43 -3.83
CA PRO A 201 -5.33 14.96 -3.43
C PRO A 201 -6.32 13.85 -3.13
N GLU A 202 -7.17 14.09 -2.15
CA GLU A 202 -8.21 13.18 -1.71
C GLU A 202 -9.56 13.90 -1.66
N GLU A 203 -10.65 13.16 -1.58
CA GLU A 203 -11.99 13.74 -1.51
C GLU A 203 -12.43 13.97 -0.06
N ALA A 204 -13.24 15.00 0.14
CA ALA A 204 -13.84 15.26 1.46
C ALA A 204 -14.82 14.13 1.83
N PRO A 205 -14.95 13.76 3.13
CA PRO A 205 -14.33 14.43 4.27
C PRO A 205 -12.89 13.98 4.57
N TYR A 206 -12.40 12.89 3.96
CA TYR A 206 -11.12 12.27 4.31
C TYR A 206 -9.91 13.10 3.90
N SER A 207 -10.02 13.99 2.91
CA SER A 207 -8.98 14.99 2.62
C SER A 207 -8.65 15.89 3.82
N LEU A 208 -9.55 16.01 4.79
CA LEU A 208 -9.33 16.78 6.02
C LEU A 208 -8.72 15.96 7.16
N ASP A 209 -8.64 14.65 6.99
CA ASP A 209 -8.01 13.75 7.95
C ASP A 209 -6.53 13.56 7.63
N GLN A 210 -5.67 14.11 8.48
CA GLN A 210 -4.22 14.02 8.28
C GLN A 210 -3.65 12.58 8.28
N TYR A 211 -4.40 11.58 8.74
CA TYR A 211 -3.98 10.18 8.68
C TYR A 211 -4.28 9.55 7.32
N CYS A 212 -5.21 10.11 6.55
CA CYS A 212 -5.61 9.58 5.25
C CYS A 212 -4.60 9.96 4.15
N HIS A 213 -4.29 8.98 3.31
CA HIS A 213 -3.40 9.12 2.17
C HIS A 213 -3.84 8.18 1.07
N GLU A 214 -3.90 8.66 -0.15
CA GLU A 214 -3.92 7.82 -1.34
C GLU A 214 -2.49 7.71 -1.90
N GLY A 215 -2.18 6.59 -2.55
CA GLY A 215 -0.84 6.43 -3.10
C GLY A 215 -0.66 5.16 -3.95
N PRO A 216 0.52 5.03 -4.58
CA PRO A 216 0.83 3.95 -5.49
C PRO A 216 1.31 2.68 -4.79
N LEU A 217 0.98 1.53 -5.43
CA LEU A 217 1.69 0.27 -5.27
C LEU A 217 2.24 -0.16 -6.65
N ALA A 218 3.44 -0.73 -6.66
CA ALA A 218 4.10 -1.21 -7.87
C ALA A 218 5.08 -2.35 -7.55
N ARG A 219 5.59 -3.03 -8.59
CA ARG A 219 6.63 -4.05 -8.39
C ARG A 219 8.01 -3.45 -8.19
N THR A 220 8.27 -2.26 -8.76
CA THR A 220 9.58 -1.59 -8.71
C THR A 220 9.47 -0.19 -8.11
N VAL A 221 10.58 0.29 -7.57
CA VAL A 221 10.68 1.67 -7.03
C VAL A 221 10.47 2.71 -8.14
N ALA A 222 10.99 2.44 -9.35
CA ALA A 222 10.82 3.32 -10.50
C ALA A 222 9.36 3.42 -10.95
N ASP A 223 8.63 2.30 -10.99
CA ASP A 223 7.20 2.29 -11.34
C ASP A 223 6.34 2.98 -10.25
N CYS A 224 6.73 2.82 -8.98
CA CYS A 224 6.08 3.51 -7.88
C CYS A 224 6.26 5.03 -8.00
N ALA A 225 7.46 5.50 -8.36
CA ALA A 225 7.74 6.92 -8.64
C ALA A 225 6.98 7.44 -9.86
N LEU A 226 6.92 6.66 -10.95
CA LEU A 226 6.13 6.99 -12.14
C LEU A 226 4.66 7.20 -11.79
N PHE A 227 4.08 6.27 -11.01
CA PHE A 227 2.66 6.35 -10.67
C PHE A 227 2.40 7.50 -9.69
N GLU A 228 3.27 7.73 -8.69
CA GLU A 228 3.17 8.89 -7.80
C GLU A 228 3.21 10.21 -8.60
N ASN A 229 4.11 10.32 -9.58
CA ASN A 229 4.21 11.50 -10.44
C ASN A 229 2.93 11.75 -11.26
N VAL A 230 2.14 10.74 -11.54
CA VAL A 230 0.84 10.90 -12.22
C VAL A 230 -0.23 11.38 -11.25
N ILE A 231 -0.33 10.77 -10.08
CA ILE A 231 -1.45 11.01 -9.15
C ILE A 231 -1.23 12.22 -8.23
N ALA A 232 0.02 12.62 -7.95
CA ALA A 232 0.36 13.74 -7.09
C ALA A 232 0.09 15.12 -7.71
N GLY A 233 0.05 16.13 -6.85
CA GLY A 233 -0.06 17.55 -7.20
C GLY A 233 -1.43 18.15 -6.89
N PRO A 234 -1.56 19.49 -6.91
CA PRO A 234 -2.74 20.19 -6.44
C PRO A 234 -3.99 19.90 -7.28
N ASP A 235 -5.14 19.87 -6.60
CA ASP A 235 -6.49 19.80 -7.19
C ASP A 235 -7.39 20.83 -6.49
N PRO A 236 -8.24 21.59 -7.23
CA PRO A 236 -9.10 22.60 -6.62
C PRO A 236 -10.19 22.02 -5.70
N ARG A 237 -10.48 20.72 -5.77
CA ARG A 237 -11.43 20.02 -4.88
C ARG A 237 -10.83 19.72 -3.50
N ASP A 238 -9.48 19.70 -3.40
CA ASP A 238 -8.75 19.47 -2.17
C ASP A 238 -7.80 20.66 -1.86
N LEU A 239 -8.23 21.56 -1.00
CA LEU A 239 -7.45 22.75 -0.62
C LEU A 239 -6.30 22.45 0.35
N VAL A 240 -6.15 21.21 0.81
CA VAL A 240 -5.02 20.76 1.62
C VAL A 240 -3.81 20.42 0.75
N CYS A 241 -4.02 20.20 -0.55
CA CYS A 241 -2.97 19.82 -1.48
C CYS A 241 -1.78 20.79 -1.49
N LEU A 242 -0.60 20.20 -1.54
CA LEU A 242 0.66 20.92 -1.64
C LEU A 242 0.92 21.47 -3.04
N ALA A 243 1.37 22.73 -3.09
CA ALA A 243 1.80 23.39 -4.32
C ALA A 243 3.19 24.02 -4.11
N PRO A 244 4.09 23.97 -5.12
CA PRO A 244 3.91 23.36 -6.43
C PRO A 244 3.92 21.81 -6.35
N LYS A 245 3.49 21.15 -7.44
CA LYS A 245 3.66 19.70 -7.60
C LYS A 245 5.15 19.33 -7.47
N LEU A 246 5.45 18.33 -6.68
CA LEU A 246 6.76 17.67 -6.67
C LEU A 246 6.77 16.57 -7.74
N GLU A 247 7.86 16.44 -8.45
CA GLU A 247 8.14 15.29 -9.31
C GLU A 247 9.36 14.54 -8.78
N ILE A 248 9.20 13.22 -8.63
CA ILE A 248 10.29 12.32 -8.27
C ILE A 248 11.10 12.11 -9.55
N PRO A 249 12.42 12.37 -9.54
CA PRO A 249 13.23 12.28 -10.75
C PRO A 249 13.43 10.83 -11.21
N ASP A 250 13.50 10.60 -12.53
CA ASP A 250 13.76 9.28 -13.11
C ASP A 250 15.14 8.72 -12.72
N ARG A 251 16.10 9.61 -12.48
CA ARG A 251 17.44 9.25 -11.99
C ARG A 251 17.59 9.74 -10.57
N LEU A 252 17.85 8.80 -9.68
CA LEU A 252 18.07 9.05 -8.28
C LEU A 252 19.57 9.04 -7.98
N ASP A 253 20.02 9.97 -7.14
CA ASP A 253 21.40 10.03 -6.68
C ASP A 253 21.76 8.79 -5.84
N GLU A 254 23.05 8.43 -5.85
CA GLU A 254 23.58 7.36 -4.99
C GLU A 254 23.34 7.67 -3.50
N VAL A 255 23.29 6.62 -2.69
CA VAL A 255 23.11 6.73 -1.23
C VAL A 255 24.44 6.98 -0.47
N ARG A 256 25.56 7.12 -1.19
CA ARG A 256 26.87 7.35 -0.58
C ARG A 256 26.85 8.58 0.33
N GLY A 257 27.17 8.36 1.62
CA GLY A 257 27.19 9.41 2.64
C GLY A 257 25.81 9.78 3.19
N MET A 258 24.73 9.19 2.70
CA MET A 258 23.37 9.35 3.27
C MET A 258 23.37 8.86 4.72
N LYS A 259 22.90 9.68 5.63
CA LYS A 259 22.75 9.32 7.04
C LYS A 259 21.46 8.57 7.28
N VAL A 260 21.55 7.33 7.71
CA VAL A 260 20.45 6.40 7.87
C VAL A 260 20.36 5.94 9.32
N ALA A 261 19.21 6.15 9.95
CA ALA A 261 18.90 5.52 11.22
C ALA A 261 18.31 4.13 10.98
N LEU A 262 18.78 3.12 11.66
CA LEU A 262 18.23 1.76 11.66
C LEU A 262 17.57 1.46 13.00
N VAL A 263 16.29 1.14 13.00
CA VAL A 263 15.53 0.72 14.18
C VAL A 263 14.96 -0.68 13.93
N VAL A 264 15.58 -1.68 14.53
CA VAL A 264 15.18 -3.08 14.36
C VAL A 264 13.97 -3.45 15.23
N ALA A 265 13.95 -2.95 16.45
CA ALA A 265 12.88 -3.16 17.41
C ALA A 265 12.54 -1.81 18.08
N PRO A 266 11.46 -1.14 17.64
CA PRO A 266 11.07 0.15 18.21
C PRO A 266 10.46 -0.04 19.62
N GLY A 267 10.90 0.77 20.56
CA GLY A 267 10.36 0.85 21.92
C GLY A 267 10.23 -0.50 22.62
N ASP A 268 9.00 -0.85 22.97
CA ASP A 268 8.64 -2.07 23.71
C ASP A 268 7.93 -3.14 22.83
N TRP A 269 8.00 -3.01 21.51
CA TRP A 269 7.44 -4.02 20.61
C TRP A 269 8.26 -5.31 20.61
N PRO A 270 7.61 -6.49 20.76
CA PRO A 270 8.23 -7.75 20.34
C PRO A 270 8.37 -7.74 18.82
N VAL A 271 9.42 -8.37 18.30
CA VAL A 271 9.64 -8.49 16.84
C VAL A 271 9.99 -9.94 16.53
N ASP A 272 9.34 -10.52 15.53
CA ASP A 272 9.67 -11.86 15.05
C ASP A 272 11.15 -11.91 14.59
N PRO A 273 11.88 -13.00 14.91
CA PRO A 273 13.31 -13.10 14.60
C PRO A 273 13.64 -12.89 13.11
N ASP A 274 12.81 -13.42 12.19
CA ASP A 274 13.00 -13.27 10.75
C ASP A 274 12.85 -11.81 10.30
N VAL A 275 11.84 -11.10 10.84
CA VAL A 275 11.61 -9.68 10.57
C VAL A 275 12.81 -8.86 11.06
N ALA A 276 13.30 -9.14 12.28
CA ALA A 276 14.47 -8.46 12.83
C ALA A 276 15.74 -8.73 12.00
N ALA A 277 15.95 -9.97 11.58
CA ALA A 277 17.10 -10.36 10.75
C ALA A 277 17.07 -9.67 9.37
N ASN A 278 15.92 -9.69 8.69
CA ASN A 278 15.74 -9.06 7.39
C ASN A 278 15.90 -7.52 7.47
N THR A 279 15.43 -6.90 8.55
CA THR A 279 15.61 -5.47 8.78
C THR A 279 17.09 -5.11 8.96
N ARG A 280 17.87 -5.90 9.72
CA ARG A 280 19.32 -5.69 9.85
C ARG A 280 20.05 -5.87 8.53
N ALA A 281 19.68 -6.92 7.77
CA ALA A 281 20.28 -7.18 6.46
C ALA A 281 20.08 -6.01 5.49
N ALA A 282 18.92 -5.35 5.52
CA ALA A 282 18.66 -4.14 4.72
C ALA A 282 19.59 -2.97 5.15
N GLY A 283 19.79 -2.78 6.44
CA GLY A 283 20.75 -1.79 6.95
C GLY A 283 22.18 -2.07 6.50
N GLU A 284 22.63 -3.34 6.53
CA GLU A 284 23.96 -3.74 6.03
C GLU A 284 24.10 -3.51 4.53
N ALA A 285 23.09 -3.84 3.73
CA ALA A 285 23.11 -3.61 2.29
C ALA A 285 23.28 -2.11 1.96
N LEU A 286 22.57 -1.22 2.64
CA LEU A 286 22.78 0.23 2.44
C LEU A 286 24.19 0.68 2.91
N ARG A 287 24.73 0.06 3.95
CA ARG A 287 26.09 0.33 4.40
C ARG A 287 27.12 -0.07 3.33
N GLU A 288 26.94 -1.22 2.70
CA GLU A 288 27.75 -1.68 1.57
C GLU A 288 27.63 -0.74 0.36
N ALA A 289 26.43 -0.15 0.12
CA ALA A 289 26.23 0.88 -0.91
C ALA A 289 26.87 2.25 -0.54
N GLY A 290 27.44 2.38 0.66
CA GLY A 290 28.17 3.57 1.09
C GLY A 290 27.36 4.56 1.95
N ALA A 291 26.17 4.19 2.40
CA ALA A 291 25.42 4.97 3.37
C ALA A 291 26.07 4.89 4.78
N LEU A 292 25.84 5.91 5.59
CA LEU A 292 26.24 5.96 7.00
C LEU A 292 25.07 5.48 7.84
N VAL A 293 25.08 4.20 8.23
CA VAL A 293 23.96 3.56 8.92
C VAL A 293 24.26 3.39 10.39
N ASP A 294 23.47 4.02 11.24
CA ASP A 294 23.53 3.93 12.70
C ASP A 294 22.32 3.16 13.24
N GLU A 295 22.54 2.06 13.99
CA GLU A 295 21.44 1.40 14.71
C GLU A 295 21.15 2.22 15.99
N VAL A 296 19.92 2.75 16.08
CA VAL A 296 19.51 3.68 17.13
C VAL A 296 18.20 3.23 17.79
N PRO A 297 17.94 3.56 19.05
CA PRO A 297 16.64 3.35 19.66
C PRO A 297 15.60 4.34 19.12
N LEU A 298 14.34 3.91 19.06
CA LEU A 298 13.18 4.79 18.87
C LEU A 298 12.34 4.73 20.16
N GLU A 299 12.35 5.80 20.94
CA GLU A 299 11.75 5.89 22.26
C GLU A 299 10.22 6.10 22.19
N VAL A 300 9.51 5.08 21.74
CA VAL A 300 8.04 5.04 21.65
C VAL A 300 7.49 3.84 22.44
N ARG A 301 6.22 3.90 22.84
CA ARG A 301 5.56 2.81 23.53
C ARG A 301 4.39 2.32 22.70
N MET A 302 4.29 1.00 22.47
CA MET A 302 3.22 0.36 21.74
C MET A 302 1.83 0.82 22.24
N HIS A 303 1.64 0.79 23.55
CA HIS A 303 0.39 1.24 24.17
C HIS A 303 0.01 2.69 23.81
N ASP A 304 0.97 3.62 23.81
CA ASP A 304 0.68 5.03 23.51
C ASP A 304 0.32 5.22 22.04
N VAL A 305 0.99 4.50 21.11
CA VAL A 305 0.70 4.54 19.68
C VAL A 305 -0.68 3.97 19.35
N VAL A 306 -1.00 2.80 19.92
CA VAL A 306 -2.31 2.17 19.74
C VAL A 306 -3.44 3.06 20.28
N ARG A 307 -3.25 3.66 21.44
CA ARG A 307 -4.25 4.58 22.02
C ARG A 307 -4.45 5.82 21.17
N ALA A 308 -3.35 6.45 20.70
CA ALA A 308 -3.43 7.61 19.81
C ALA A 308 -4.21 7.27 18.54
N MET A 309 -3.87 6.16 17.88
CA MET A 309 -4.54 5.66 16.69
C MET A 309 -6.03 5.42 16.93
N LEU A 310 -6.41 4.69 17.98
CA LEU A 310 -7.80 4.38 18.26
C LEU A 310 -8.62 5.63 18.61
N VAL A 311 -8.04 6.61 19.31
CA VAL A 311 -8.70 7.89 19.59
C VAL A 311 -8.96 8.65 18.29
N HIS A 312 -7.98 8.71 17.41
CA HIS A 312 -8.11 9.38 16.12
C HIS A 312 -9.18 8.70 15.25
N PHE A 313 -9.09 7.38 15.09
CA PHE A 313 -10.08 6.59 14.35
C PHE A 313 -11.50 6.76 14.90
N GLY A 314 -11.65 6.76 16.22
CA GLY A 314 -12.95 6.93 16.86
C GLY A 314 -13.57 8.31 16.69
N ALA A 315 -12.77 9.32 16.36
CA ALA A 315 -13.26 10.67 16.09
C ALA A 315 -13.80 10.84 14.65
N ILE A 316 -13.32 10.04 13.70
CA ILE A 316 -13.62 10.20 12.26
C ILE A 316 -14.12 8.86 11.68
N PHE A 317 -13.24 8.06 11.21
CA PHE A 317 -13.46 6.82 10.49
C PHE A 317 -14.30 5.77 11.27
N GLY A 318 -13.97 5.54 12.53
CA GLY A 318 -14.75 4.62 13.39
C GLY A 318 -16.14 5.15 13.73
N ALA A 319 -16.31 6.49 13.74
CA ALA A 319 -17.61 7.10 13.94
C ALA A 319 -18.52 6.88 12.71
N ASP A 320 -17.96 6.96 11.49
CA ASP A 320 -18.70 6.66 10.26
C ASP A 320 -19.14 5.20 10.23
N ILE A 321 -18.23 4.24 10.51
CA ILE A 321 -18.59 2.82 10.59
C ILE A 321 -19.60 2.55 11.70
N MET A 322 -19.53 3.29 12.82
CA MET A 322 -20.50 3.10 13.92
C MET A 322 -21.93 3.42 13.48
N SER A 323 -22.16 4.37 12.57
CA SER A 323 -23.48 4.64 12.02
C SER A 323 -24.04 3.43 11.24
N GLU A 324 -23.18 2.72 10.51
CA GLU A 324 -23.55 1.47 9.84
C GLU A 324 -23.79 0.33 10.83
N VAL A 325 -22.99 0.25 11.92
CA VAL A 325 -23.20 -0.73 13.00
C VAL A 325 -24.56 -0.54 13.66
N GLU A 326 -24.97 0.71 13.92
CA GLU A 326 -26.27 1.02 14.51
C GLU A 326 -27.45 0.65 13.59
N ALA A 327 -27.27 0.78 12.28
CA ALA A 327 -28.31 0.56 11.28
C ALA A 327 -28.38 -0.89 10.77
N HIS A 328 -27.22 -1.57 10.63
CA HIS A 328 -27.06 -2.77 9.81
C HIS A 328 -26.14 -3.84 10.42
N ARG A 329 -26.02 -3.90 11.75
CA ARG A 329 -25.05 -4.75 12.48
C ARG A 329 -24.99 -6.21 11.97
N GLU A 330 -26.12 -6.80 11.64
CA GLU A 330 -26.21 -8.20 11.19
C GLU A 330 -25.61 -8.46 9.81
N LEU A 331 -25.47 -7.40 8.99
CA LEU A 331 -24.84 -7.47 7.67
C LEU A 331 -23.33 -7.27 7.71
N LEU A 332 -22.80 -6.70 8.80
CA LEU A 332 -21.40 -6.35 8.93
C LEU A 332 -20.53 -7.52 9.38
N THR A 333 -19.25 -7.46 9.04
CA THR A 333 -18.24 -8.39 9.54
C THR A 333 -17.94 -8.16 11.04
N PRO A 334 -17.56 -9.20 11.81
CA PRO A 334 -17.21 -9.02 13.22
C PRO A 334 -16.09 -8.02 13.45
N TYR A 335 -15.06 -8.00 12.56
CA TYR A 335 -13.93 -7.07 12.68
C TYR A 335 -14.33 -5.62 12.44
N ALA A 336 -15.25 -5.33 11.51
CA ALA A 336 -15.73 -3.96 11.26
C ALA A 336 -16.51 -3.43 12.47
N VAL A 337 -17.40 -4.26 13.04
CA VAL A 337 -18.10 -3.95 14.28
C VAL A 337 -17.12 -3.70 15.42
N ALA A 338 -16.15 -4.60 15.63
CA ALA A 338 -15.17 -4.48 16.70
C ALA A 338 -14.28 -3.22 16.54
N MET A 339 -13.85 -2.87 15.31
CA MET A 339 -13.06 -1.68 15.05
C MET A 339 -13.84 -0.41 15.40
N ALA A 340 -15.09 -0.30 14.96
CA ALA A 340 -15.94 0.85 15.26
C ALA A 340 -16.17 0.98 16.78
N GLU A 341 -16.57 -0.09 17.44
CA GLU A 341 -16.85 -0.08 18.89
C GLU A 341 -15.61 0.28 19.72
N ARG A 342 -14.45 -0.34 19.42
CA ARG A 342 -13.20 -0.11 20.16
C ARG A 342 -12.68 1.31 19.96
N SER A 343 -12.68 1.82 18.71
CA SER A 343 -12.18 3.16 18.43
C SER A 343 -13.08 4.25 19.03
N VAL A 344 -14.40 4.13 18.90
CA VAL A 344 -15.35 5.07 19.52
C VAL A 344 -15.29 5.01 21.04
N ALA A 345 -15.11 3.83 21.65
CA ALA A 345 -14.90 3.70 23.09
C ALA A 345 -13.61 4.39 23.54
N ALA A 346 -12.50 4.19 22.83
CA ALA A 346 -11.23 4.88 23.12
C ALA A 346 -11.36 6.41 23.02
N TYR A 347 -12.03 6.88 21.97
CA TYR A 347 -12.30 8.32 21.81
C TYR A 347 -13.13 8.89 22.98
N ARG A 348 -14.17 8.18 23.43
CA ARG A 348 -15.03 8.61 24.55
C ARG A 348 -14.30 8.57 25.90
N GLU A 349 -13.45 7.58 26.12
CA GLU A 349 -12.70 7.43 27.37
C GLU A 349 -11.56 8.44 27.50
N ILE A 350 -10.78 8.60 26.43
CA ILE A 350 -9.51 9.36 26.44
C ILE A 350 -9.73 10.82 26.05
N GLY A 351 -10.56 11.04 25.04
CA GLY A 351 -10.85 12.35 24.45
C GLY A 351 -9.77 12.80 23.47
N PHE A 352 -10.20 13.59 22.46
CA PHE A 352 -9.36 14.01 21.34
C PHE A 352 -8.12 14.80 21.77
N ALA A 353 -8.25 15.71 22.75
CA ALA A 353 -7.14 16.51 23.21
C ALA A 353 -6.01 15.68 23.88
N GLU A 354 -6.36 14.59 24.58
CA GLU A 354 -5.35 13.70 25.13
C GLU A 354 -4.75 12.81 24.04
N GLY A 355 -5.54 12.39 23.05
CA GLY A 355 -5.02 11.74 21.84
C GLY A 355 -3.92 12.59 21.17
N LEU A 356 -4.15 13.88 20.95
CA LEU A 356 -3.15 14.80 20.40
C LEU A 356 -1.90 14.94 21.28
N ARG A 357 -2.00 14.79 22.61
CA ARG A 357 -0.82 14.79 23.48
C ARG A 357 0.00 13.51 23.34
N LEU A 358 -0.66 12.37 23.14
CA LEU A 358 0.03 11.11 22.83
C LEU A 358 0.74 11.21 21.47
N GLU A 359 0.07 11.72 20.45
CA GLU A 359 0.69 11.98 19.14
C GLU A 359 1.91 12.90 19.25
N ALA A 360 1.81 13.98 20.02
CA ALA A 360 2.92 14.91 20.21
C ALA A 360 4.16 14.25 20.81
N LYS A 361 4.01 13.29 21.72
CA LYS A 361 5.14 12.52 22.28
C LYS A 361 5.77 11.62 21.20
N ILE A 362 4.93 10.95 20.40
CA ILE A 362 5.38 10.07 19.31
C ILE A 362 6.13 10.88 18.26
N LEU A 363 5.56 12.03 17.85
CA LEU A 363 6.20 12.97 16.92
C LEU A 363 7.55 13.48 17.45
N GLY A 364 7.65 13.75 18.76
CA GLY A 364 8.90 14.16 19.41
C GLY A 364 9.98 13.08 19.29
N ALA A 365 9.64 11.83 19.52
CA ALA A 365 10.59 10.71 19.42
C ALA A 365 11.06 10.49 17.96
N ILE A 366 10.14 10.49 16.99
CA ILE A 366 10.46 10.36 15.55
C ILE A 366 11.32 11.54 15.10
N GLY A 367 10.93 12.77 15.47
CA GLY A 367 11.64 14.00 15.11
C GLY A 367 13.06 14.04 15.66
N HIS A 368 13.29 13.49 16.85
CA HIS A 368 14.64 13.41 17.44
C HIS A 368 15.57 12.52 16.57
N VAL A 369 15.09 11.38 16.10
CA VAL A 369 15.87 10.49 15.20
C VAL A 369 16.12 11.15 13.85
N LEU A 370 15.10 11.74 13.24
CA LEU A 370 15.20 12.37 11.92
C LEU A 370 15.96 13.71 11.92
N ALA A 371 16.24 14.31 13.11
CA ALA A 371 17.06 15.51 13.18
C ALA A 371 18.50 15.27 12.68
N ASP A 372 19.06 14.09 12.97
CA ASP A 372 20.44 13.73 12.63
C ASP A 372 20.56 12.80 11.41
N HIS A 373 19.43 12.23 10.93
CA HIS A 373 19.39 11.26 9.83
C HIS A 373 18.46 11.74 8.70
N GLU A 374 18.81 11.43 7.46
CA GLU A 374 18.01 11.75 6.27
C GLU A 374 16.82 10.79 6.12
N VAL A 375 17.04 9.53 6.48
CA VAL A 375 15.99 8.50 6.49
C VAL A 375 16.09 7.62 7.74
N LEU A 376 14.94 7.06 8.13
CA LEU A 376 14.79 6.09 9.19
C LEU A 376 14.30 4.78 8.59
N LEU A 377 14.98 3.68 8.87
CA LEU A 377 14.60 2.32 8.50
C LEU A 377 14.02 1.58 9.69
N LEU A 378 12.88 0.93 9.49
CA LEU A 378 12.28 0.03 10.48
C LEU A 378 11.34 -0.99 9.81
N PRO A 379 10.99 -2.11 10.49
CA PRO A 379 10.02 -3.06 9.94
C PRO A 379 8.67 -2.40 9.64
N THR A 380 7.94 -2.93 8.67
CA THR A 380 6.55 -2.50 8.41
C THR A 380 5.60 -3.08 9.45
N LEU A 381 5.77 -4.35 9.76
CA LEU A 381 5.08 -5.06 10.85
C LEU A 381 6.11 -5.82 11.67
N VAL A 382 5.76 -6.13 12.91
CA VAL A 382 6.63 -6.94 13.79
C VAL A 382 6.35 -8.44 13.66
N THR A 383 5.27 -8.82 12.98
CA THR A 383 4.84 -10.21 12.71
C THR A 383 5.22 -10.65 11.31
N ARG A 384 5.35 -11.96 11.12
CA ARG A 384 5.55 -12.63 9.84
C ARG A 384 4.27 -12.95 9.07
N GLY A 385 3.09 -12.50 9.53
CA GLY A 385 1.82 -12.65 8.81
C GLY A 385 0.60 -12.76 9.72
N PHE A 386 -0.55 -12.56 9.10
CA PHE A 386 -1.87 -12.84 9.67
C PHE A 386 -2.46 -14.07 8.95
N ALA A 387 -3.24 -14.91 9.65
CA ALA A 387 -3.92 -16.04 9.04
C ALA A 387 -5.00 -15.58 8.05
N ALA A 388 -5.13 -16.26 6.92
CA ALA A 388 -6.13 -15.92 5.92
C ALA A 388 -7.54 -16.22 6.42
N GLY A 389 -8.43 -15.22 6.34
CA GLY A 389 -9.84 -15.36 6.74
C GLY A 389 -10.11 -15.28 8.24
N ASP A 390 -9.08 -15.05 9.05
CA ASP A 390 -9.23 -14.77 10.48
C ASP A 390 -9.56 -13.29 10.70
N ASP A 391 -10.49 -12.98 11.59
CA ASP A 391 -10.91 -11.62 11.90
C ASP A 391 -10.30 -11.05 13.19
N TYR A 392 -9.60 -11.86 13.97
CA TYR A 392 -8.89 -11.49 15.21
C TYR A 392 -9.73 -10.72 16.23
N VAL A 393 -11.04 -11.01 16.32
CA VAL A 393 -11.95 -10.33 17.25
C VAL A 393 -11.84 -10.90 18.65
N ASP A 394 -11.81 -12.24 18.75
CA ASP A 394 -11.87 -12.96 20.02
C ASP A 394 -10.50 -13.42 20.55
N HIS A 395 -9.44 -13.22 19.76
CA HIS A 395 -8.06 -13.60 20.11
C HIS A 395 -7.05 -12.69 19.46
N GLY A 396 -5.83 -12.70 19.98
CA GLY A 396 -4.68 -11.97 19.45
C GLY A 396 -3.76 -12.85 18.62
N LEU A 397 -2.49 -12.49 18.60
CA LEU A 397 -1.43 -13.23 17.90
C LEU A 397 -0.16 -13.28 18.75
N THR A 398 0.69 -14.28 18.48
CA THR A 398 2.01 -14.41 19.11
C THR A 398 3.09 -13.84 18.20
N VAL A 399 3.91 -12.93 18.71
CA VAL A 399 5.03 -12.31 17.98
C VAL A 399 6.30 -12.47 18.82
N GLY A 400 7.34 -13.08 18.27
CA GLY A 400 8.61 -13.30 18.98
C GLY A 400 8.43 -14.02 20.32
N GLY A 401 7.40 -14.88 20.47
CA GLY A 401 7.07 -15.58 21.71
C GLY A 401 6.27 -14.76 22.72
N VAL A 402 5.82 -13.56 22.37
CA VAL A 402 5.01 -12.67 23.22
C VAL A 402 3.57 -12.61 22.67
N GLU A 403 2.59 -12.82 23.53
CA GLU A 403 1.18 -12.66 23.16
C GLU A 403 0.80 -11.19 23.03
N LEU A 404 0.28 -10.82 21.88
CA LEU A 404 -0.35 -9.53 21.59
C LEU A 404 -1.86 -9.74 21.58
N PRO A 405 -2.62 -9.15 22.51
CA PRO A 405 -4.08 -9.32 22.59
C PRO A 405 -4.84 -8.88 21.34
N GLU A 406 -4.27 -7.96 20.54
CA GLU A 406 -4.93 -7.37 19.41
C GLU A 406 -3.98 -7.31 18.20
N TYR A 407 -4.48 -7.67 17.02
CA TYR A 407 -3.65 -7.77 15.79
C TYR A 407 -2.99 -6.45 15.41
N PHE A 408 -3.64 -5.32 15.63
CA PHE A 408 -3.09 -4.01 15.30
C PHE A 408 -1.90 -3.58 16.17
N GLN A 409 -1.65 -4.30 17.28
CA GLN A 409 -0.41 -4.13 18.04
C GLN A 409 0.83 -4.62 17.29
N ALA A 410 0.66 -5.46 16.25
CA ALA A 410 1.76 -5.89 15.39
C ALA A 410 2.12 -4.88 14.27
N MET A 411 1.39 -3.78 14.17
CA MET A 411 1.57 -2.77 13.12
C MET A 411 2.47 -1.64 13.61
N LEU A 412 3.54 -1.34 12.85
CA LEU A 412 4.38 -0.16 13.09
C LEU A 412 3.99 1.02 12.18
N THR A 413 3.15 0.75 11.21
CA THR A 413 2.70 1.72 10.21
C THR A 413 1.94 2.91 10.78
N PRO A 414 1.11 2.80 11.87
CA PRO A 414 0.42 3.95 12.45
C PRO A 414 1.34 5.07 12.97
N LEU A 415 2.60 4.75 13.33
CA LEU A 415 3.61 5.75 13.68
C LEU A 415 3.72 6.86 12.63
N PHE A 416 3.55 6.51 11.34
CA PHE A 416 3.74 7.42 10.22
C PHE A 416 2.43 7.92 9.60
N ASN A 417 1.28 7.46 10.05
CA ASN A 417 0.01 8.17 9.91
C ASN A 417 -0.06 9.30 10.95
N ILE A 418 0.46 9.07 12.17
CA ILE A 418 0.68 10.13 13.18
C ILE A 418 1.70 11.15 12.65
N ALA A 419 2.87 10.68 12.15
CA ALA A 419 3.85 11.53 11.49
C ALA A 419 3.51 11.71 10.01
N SER A 420 2.29 12.13 9.71
CA SER A 420 1.65 12.13 8.40
C SER A 420 2.42 12.87 7.30
N ARG A 421 3.25 13.85 7.68
CA ARG A 421 4.07 14.66 6.75
C ARG A 421 5.37 13.96 6.34
N CYS A 422 5.70 12.83 6.96
CA CYS A 422 6.84 12.02 6.55
C CYS A 422 6.44 11.12 5.38
N PRO A 423 7.15 11.18 4.24
CA PRO A 423 7.01 10.18 3.18
C PRO A 423 7.50 8.83 3.69
N VAL A 424 6.81 7.75 3.31
CA VAL A 424 7.22 6.39 3.69
C VAL A 424 7.11 5.45 2.50
N LEU A 425 8.25 4.94 2.07
CA LEU A 425 8.33 3.90 1.06
C LEU A 425 8.48 2.54 1.74
N ASN A 426 7.54 1.62 1.51
CA ASN A 426 7.73 0.23 1.85
C ASN A 426 8.43 -0.49 0.70
N VAL A 427 9.47 -1.25 1.02
CA VAL A 427 10.14 -2.16 0.09
C VAL A 427 10.23 -3.56 0.69
N PRO A 428 10.30 -4.62 -0.13
CA PRO A 428 10.58 -5.96 0.35
C PRO A 428 11.92 -6.03 1.08
N SER A 429 11.98 -6.74 2.20
CA SER A 429 13.21 -6.91 3.00
C SER A 429 13.71 -8.36 3.06
N GLY A 430 12.94 -9.30 2.56
CA GLY A 430 13.23 -10.73 2.57
C GLY A 430 11.98 -11.58 2.78
N PHE A 431 12.16 -12.79 3.24
CA PHE A 431 11.08 -13.73 3.55
C PHE A 431 11.19 -14.21 5.00
N ALA A 432 10.05 -14.50 5.60
CA ALA A 432 9.98 -15.24 6.85
C ALA A 432 10.02 -16.75 6.58
N ASP A 433 10.20 -17.58 7.61
CA ASP A 433 10.28 -19.04 7.52
C ASP A 433 8.99 -19.70 6.99
N ASN A 434 7.86 -19.01 7.11
CA ASN A 434 6.56 -19.43 6.55
C ASN A 434 6.40 -19.11 5.06
N GLY A 435 7.43 -18.56 4.40
CA GLY A 435 7.43 -18.18 2.99
C GLY A 435 6.69 -16.87 2.65
N VAL A 436 6.16 -16.16 3.64
CA VAL A 436 5.55 -14.84 3.43
C VAL A 436 6.64 -13.78 3.37
N PRO A 437 6.59 -12.82 2.43
CA PRO A 437 7.52 -11.70 2.41
C PRO A 437 7.43 -10.82 3.65
N THR A 438 8.56 -10.20 4.01
CA THR A 438 8.64 -9.15 5.02
C THR A 438 8.92 -7.80 4.38
N GLY A 439 8.46 -6.72 5.00
CA GLY A 439 8.61 -5.36 4.48
C GLY A 439 9.43 -4.46 5.41
N LEU A 440 10.11 -3.52 4.79
CA LEU A 440 10.86 -2.46 5.43
C LEU A 440 10.25 -1.10 5.09
N GLN A 441 9.98 -0.28 6.08
CA GLN A 441 9.65 1.12 5.91
C GLN A 441 10.91 1.96 5.83
N ILE A 442 11.03 2.76 4.76
CA ILE A 442 12.02 3.82 4.59
C ILE A 442 11.28 5.14 4.78
N VAL A 443 11.57 5.81 5.89
CA VAL A 443 10.86 7.02 6.33
C VAL A 443 11.75 8.24 6.11
N GLY A 444 11.27 9.21 5.34
CA GLY A 444 11.98 10.47 5.11
C GLY A 444 11.60 11.56 6.12
N ARG A 445 12.38 12.62 6.16
CA ARG A 445 11.99 13.86 6.84
C ARG A 445 10.71 14.42 6.21
N PRO A 446 9.93 15.25 6.92
CA PRO A 446 8.71 15.83 6.37
C PRO A 446 8.92 16.44 4.97
N TYR A 447 8.16 15.93 3.99
CA TYR A 447 8.17 16.35 2.58
C TYR A 447 9.48 16.09 1.79
N GLU A 448 10.40 15.29 2.34
CA GLU A 448 11.64 14.87 1.67
C GLU A 448 11.43 13.56 0.88
N ASP A 449 10.45 13.56 -0.02
CA ASP A 449 9.98 12.37 -0.76
C ASP A 449 11.12 11.68 -1.53
N VAL A 450 11.97 12.45 -2.21
CA VAL A 450 13.07 11.93 -3.03
C VAL A 450 14.06 11.08 -2.21
N SER A 451 14.24 11.40 -0.92
CA SER A 451 15.20 10.68 -0.07
C SER A 451 14.83 9.21 0.14
N VAL A 452 13.52 8.90 0.29
CA VAL A 452 13.05 7.53 0.47
C VAL A 452 13.14 6.72 -0.81
N PHE A 453 12.89 7.34 -1.97
CA PHE A 453 13.08 6.69 -3.26
C PHE A 453 14.55 6.41 -3.57
N ARG A 454 15.49 7.30 -3.19
CA ARG A 454 16.95 7.07 -3.30
C ARG A 454 17.36 5.82 -2.52
N ALA A 455 16.96 5.71 -1.27
CA ALA A 455 17.28 4.56 -0.42
C ALA A 455 16.61 3.27 -0.93
N GLY A 456 15.33 3.36 -1.37
CA GLY A 456 14.59 2.24 -1.95
C GLY A 456 15.22 1.71 -3.24
N ALA A 457 15.60 2.59 -4.16
CA ALA A 457 16.26 2.23 -5.42
C ALA A 457 17.63 1.56 -5.19
N ALA A 458 18.38 2.01 -4.18
CA ALA A 458 19.64 1.37 -3.81
C ALA A 458 19.43 -0.05 -3.29
N LEU A 459 18.40 -0.28 -2.45
CA LEU A 459 18.05 -1.63 -1.98
C LEU A 459 17.56 -2.52 -3.12
N GLU A 460 16.71 -2.02 -4.00
CA GLU A 460 16.22 -2.74 -5.18
C GLU A 460 17.36 -3.18 -6.10
N HIS A 461 18.32 -2.31 -6.32
CA HIS A 461 19.51 -2.63 -7.13
C HIS A 461 20.35 -3.75 -6.51
N LEU A 462 20.49 -3.77 -5.19
CA LEU A 462 21.24 -4.81 -4.48
C LEU A 462 20.47 -6.13 -4.36
N TRP A 463 19.16 -6.04 -4.23
CA TRP A 463 18.24 -7.17 -4.03
C TRP A 463 17.02 -7.07 -4.95
N PRO A 464 17.14 -7.36 -6.26
CA PRO A 464 15.98 -7.39 -7.14
C PRO A 464 15.01 -8.50 -6.69
N TRP A 465 13.78 -8.14 -6.34
CA TRP A 465 12.85 -9.06 -5.65
C TRP A 465 11.91 -9.84 -6.56
N LEU A 466 11.46 -9.34 -7.69
CA LEU A 466 10.52 -10.04 -8.60
C LEU A 466 11.05 -10.23 -10.01
N ASP A 467 12.30 -9.89 -10.28
CA ASP A 467 12.89 -9.90 -11.62
C ASP A 467 13.13 -11.34 -12.12
N GLU A 468 13.57 -12.25 -11.23
CA GLU A 468 13.85 -13.62 -11.58
C GLU A 468 12.61 -14.50 -11.43
N PRO A 469 12.30 -15.38 -12.41
CA PRO A 469 11.15 -16.28 -12.33
C PRO A 469 11.06 -17.06 -11.02
N GLU A 470 12.18 -17.54 -10.49
CA GLU A 470 12.25 -18.31 -9.25
C GLU A 470 11.85 -17.52 -8.01
N ARG A 471 11.82 -16.20 -8.11
CA ARG A 471 11.42 -15.28 -7.04
C ARG A 471 9.98 -14.78 -7.18
N ARG A 472 9.16 -15.40 -8.02
CA ARG A 472 7.76 -15.05 -8.24
C ARG A 472 6.84 -16.05 -7.56
N PRO A 473 5.71 -15.63 -7.00
CA PRO A 473 4.74 -16.54 -6.40
C PRO A 473 3.99 -17.35 -7.45
N LEU A 474 3.34 -18.43 -7.02
CA LEU A 474 2.46 -19.29 -7.85
C LEU A 474 3.14 -19.96 -9.04
N GLN A 475 4.44 -20.25 -8.96
CA GLN A 475 5.12 -21.04 -9.97
C GLN A 475 4.76 -22.52 -9.83
N GLY A 476 4.04 -23.07 -10.82
CA GLY A 476 3.77 -24.50 -10.95
C GLY A 476 2.69 -25.08 -10.05
N THR A 477 1.80 -24.28 -9.50
CA THR A 477 0.72 -24.74 -8.58
C THR A 477 -0.68 -24.76 -9.19
N VAL A 478 -0.84 -24.40 -10.46
CA VAL A 478 -2.14 -24.55 -11.16
C VAL A 478 -2.06 -25.79 -12.05
N SER A 479 -2.35 -26.97 -11.47
CA SER A 479 -2.63 -28.21 -12.18
C SER A 479 -4.02 -28.72 -11.81
#